data_0708727261b0f96ec78c353db3314613
#
_entry.id   0708727261b0f96ec78c353db3314613
#
_cell.length_a   1.000
_cell.length_b   1.000
_cell.length_c   1.000
_cell.angle_alpha   90.00
_cell.angle_beta   90.00
_cell.angle_gamma   90.00
#
_symmetry.space_group_name_H-M   'P 1'
#
loop_
_entity.id
_entity.type
_entity.pdbx_description
1 polymer ?
#
loop_
_entity_poly.entity_id
_entity_poly.type
_entity_poly.pdbx_seq_one_letter_code
_entity_poly.pdbx_strand_id
1 'polypeptide(L)'
;MSIMQKWFGGQDPSLVGLDISSSSVKLLELVKKGGRIEVAAFAIEPLPASAVVDQQVVEPEAVAEAIRKVLAKSGTKQRAAAVAVAGPTVITKVVQLSALLSEDDMEQQIRAEADQYIPFPIEDVSLDFQVLGPAGGRTEEVDVLLAACRRDQVLARTDALERAGMRAKVVDIQNHALELASSLLRHQMPADGVGQTIALVDIGAIATTLDRKSVV
;
A
#
# COMPACT_ATOMS: atom_id res chain seq x y z
N MET A 1 15.02 11.03 -1.44
CA MET A 1 14.77 10.27 -2.70
C MET A 1 13.65 9.32 -2.40
N SER A 2 12.43 9.63 -2.85
CA SER A 2 11.21 8.89 -2.50
C SER A 2 11.34 7.41 -2.84
N ILE A 3 10.88 6.53 -1.95
CA ILE A 3 10.76 5.08 -2.17
C ILE A 3 10.07 4.78 -3.51
N MET A 4 9.10 5.61 -3.91
CA MET A 4 8.43 5.54 -5.21
C MET A 4 9.34 5.73 -6.43
N GLN A 5 10.37 6.59 -6.39
CA GLN A 5 11.29 6.77 -7.52
C GLN A 5 12.24 5.59 -7.71
N LYS A 6 12.57 4.84 -6.66
CA LYS A 6 13.35 3.60 -6.76
C LYS A 6 12.59 2.47 -7.46
N TRP A 7 11.27 2.54 -7.49
CA TRP A 7 10.41 1.46 -8.03
C TRP A 7 10.30 1.44 -9.55
N PHE A 8 10.41 2.60 -10.21
CA PHE A 8 10.25 2.71 -11.66
C PHE A 8 11.55 2.95 -12.43
N GLY A 9 12.68 3.14 -11.77
CA GLY A 9 13.94 3.58 -12.40
C GLY A 9 15.09 2.57 -12.46
N GLY A 10 14.98 1.40 -11.84
CA GLY A 10 16.00 0.35 -11.84
C GLY A 10 15.41 -0.98 -12.29
N GLN A 11 16.25 -1.94 -12.71
CA GLN A 11 15.84 -3.33 -12.90
C GLN A 11 15.55 -3.98 -11.53
N ASP A 12 14.51 -3.52 -10.83
CA ASP A 12 14.03 -4.19 -9.63
C ASP A 12 13.30 -5.47 -10.04
N PRO A 13 13.49 -6.56 -9.29
CA PRO A 13 12.83 -7.81 -9.59
C PRO A 13 11.32 -7.57 -9.63
N SER A 14 10.66 -8.03 -10.69
CA SER A 14 9.22 -7.90 -10.82
C SER A 14 8.53 -8.41 -9.55
N LEU A 15 7.58 -7.63 -9.04
CA LEU A 15 6.78 -7.98 -7.88
C LEU A 15 5.40 -8.44 -8.33
N VAL A 16 4.79 -9.33 -7.57
CA VAL A 16 3.35 -9.56 -7.69
C VAL A 16 2.60 -8.71 -6.67
N GLY A 17 1.47 -8.15 -7.06
CA GLY A 17 0.51 -7.59 -6.12
C GLY A 17 -0.33 -8.70 -5.52
N LEU A 18 -0.46 -8.71 -4.18
CA LEU A 18 -1.38 -9.59 -3.46
C LEU A 18 -2.39 -8.74 -2.69
N ASP A 19 -3.66 -8.87 -3.07
CA ASP A 19 -4.79 -8.34 -2.30
C ASP A 19 -5.34 -9.43 -1.38
N ILE A 20 -5.23 -9.22 -0.07
CA ILE A 20 -5.77 -10.11 0.97
C ILE A 20 -7.00 -9.43 1.55
N SER A 21 -8.16 -9.76 1.03
CA SER A 21 -9.45 -9.24 1.47
C SER A 21 -10.18 -10.22 2.39
N SER A 22 -11.36 -9.82 2.90
CA SER A 22 -12.16 -10.66 3.81
C SER A 22 -12.70 -11.94 3.16
N SER A 23 -12.78 -11.99 1.83
CA SER A 23 -13.42 -13.11 1.11
C SER A 23 -12.49 -13.85 0.16
N SER A 24 -11.34 -13.30 -0.16
CA SER A 24 -10.43 -13.89 -1.15
C SER A 24 -9.02 -13.32 -1.08
N VAL A 25 -8.07 -14.11 -1.58
CA VAL A 25 -6.75 -13.64 -1.98
C VAL A 25 -6.73 -13.49 -3.49
N LYS A 26 -6.27 -12.33 -3.97
CA LYS A 26 -6.10 -12.05 -5.40
C LYS A 26 -4.64 -11.79 -5.69
N LEU A 27 -4.13 -12.34 -6.79
CA LEU A 27 -2.77 -12.15 -7.26
C LEU A 27 -2.81 -11.47 -8.63
N LEU A 28 -1.98 -10.47 -8.82
CA LEU A 28 -1.77 -9.80 -10.10
C LEU A 28 -0.27 -9.60 -10.36
N GLU A 29 0.19 -10.05 -11.52
CA GLU A 29 1.53 -9.76 -12.01
C GLU A 29 1.44 -8.86 -13.25
N LEU A 30 2.11 -7.72 -13.19
CA LEU A 30 2.19 -6.76 -14.29
C LEU A 30 3.61 -6.73 -14.86
N VAL A 31 3.71 -6.63 -16.16
CA VAL A 31 4.99 -6.48 -16.87
C VAL A 31 4.93 -5.30 -17.83
N LYS A 32 6.06 -4.63 -18.03
CA LYS A 32 6.18 -3.54 -18.99
C LYS A 32 6.79 -4.08 -20.28
N LYS A 33 6.02 -4.05 -21.37
CA LYS A 33 6.48 -4.45 -22.71
C LYS A 33 6.23 -3.31 -23.70
N GLY A 34 7.28 -2.88 -24.40
CA GLY A 34 7.14 -1.84 -25.41
C GLY A 34 6.53 -0.53 -24.91
N GLY A 35 6.76 -0.18 -23.63
CA GLY A 35 6.18 1.01 -22.99
C GLY A 35 4.74 0.84 -22.47
N ARG A 36 4.10 -0.31 -22.71
CA ARG A 36 2.76 -0.62 -22.21
C ARG A 36 2.84 -1.57 -21.01
N ILE A 37 1.86 -1.43 -20.10
CA ILE A 37 1.67 -2.34 -18.98
C ILE A 37 0.72 -3.45 -19.43
N GLU A 38 1.14 -4.70 -19.25
CA GLU A 38 0.38 -5.90 -19.58
C GLU A 38 0.24 -6.78 -18.34
N VAL A 39 -0.89 -7.48 -18.23
CA VAL A 39 -1.11 -8.50 -17.21
C VAL A 39 -0.36 -9.77 -17.63
N ALA A 40 0.66 -10.16 -16.87
CA ALA A 40 1.43 -11.39 -17.11
C ALA A 40 0.77 -12.60 -16.46
N ALA A 41 0.23 -12.43 -15.25
CA ALA A 41 -0.48 -13.49 -14.54
C ALA A 41 -1.51 -12.90 -13.59
N PHE A 42 -2.62 -13.62 -13.38
CA PHE A 42 -3.58 -13.32 -12.31
C PHE A 42 -4.26 -14.59 -11.80
N ALA A 43 -4.67 -14.57 -10.55
CA ALA A 43 -5.49 -15.64 -9.97
C ALA A 43 -6.26 -15.14 -8.76
N ILE A 44 -7.35 -15.82 -8.44
CA ILE A 44 -8.18 -15.54 -7.27
C ILE A 44 -8.44 -16.86 -6.55
N GLU A 45 -8.37 -16.84 -5.21
CA GLU A 45 -8.73 -17.94 -4.33
C GLU A 45 -9.63 -17.45 -3.22
N PRO A 46 -10.79 -18.08 -3.00
CA PRO A 46 -11.64 -17.76 -1.85
C PRO A 46 -10.94 -18.00 -0.52
N LEU A 47 -11.30 -17.21 0.49
CA LEU A 47 -10.92 -17.37 1.88
C LEU A 47 -12.10 -17.81 2.74
N PRO A 48 -11.85 -18.62 3.80
CA PRO A 48 -12.83 -18.81 4.86
C PRO A 48 -13.22 -17.46 5.49
N ALA A 49 -14.49 -17.30 5.87
CA ALA A 49 -14.98 -16.05 6.46
C ALA A 49 -14.30 -15.67 7.79
N SER A 50 -13.69 -16.63 8.47
CA SER A 50 -12.92 -16.46 9.71
C SER A 50 -11.48 -16.01 9.49
N ALA A 51 -10.95 -16.16 8.27
CA ALA A 51 -9.51 -15.95 8.02
C ALA A 51 -9.09 -14.47 8.10
N VAL A 52 -9.97 -13.57 7.67
CA VAL A 52 -9.77 -12.12 7.72
C VAL A 52 -11.03 -11.46 8.27
N VAL A 53 -10.93 -10.88 9.45
CA VAL A 53 -12.03 -10.21 10.15
C VAL A 53 -11.66 -8.75 10.37
N ASP A 54 -12.58 -7.82 10.08
CA ASP A 54 -12.34 -6.37 10.19
C ASP A 54 -11.04 -5.92 9.49
N GLN A 55 -10.77 -6.51 8.32
CA GLN A 55 -9.57 -6.27 7.50
C GLN A 55 -8.25 -6.69 8.17
N GLN A 56 -8.31 -7.48 9.25
CA GLN A 56 -7.16 -8.05 9.94
C GLN A 56 -7.05 -9.55 9.66
N VAL A 57 -5.85 -10.01 9.37
CA VAL A 57 -5.56 -11.44 9.23
C VAL A 57 -5.61 -12.09 10.61
N VAL A 58 -6.61 -12.96 10.81
CA VAL A 58 -6.83 -13.69 12.07
C VAL A 58 -6.26 -15.10 12.00
N GLU A 59 -6.36 -15.74 10.82
CA GLU A 59 -5.84 -17.07 10.56
C GLU A 59 -4.74 -17.03 9.49
N PRO A 60 -3.48 -16.74 9.86
CA PRO A 60 -2.38 -16.62 8.88
C PRO A 60 -2.16 -17.90 8.06
N GLU A 61 -2.40 -19.08 8.61
CA GLU A 61 -2.25 -20.35 7.89
C GLU A 61 -3.31 -20.52 6.80
N ALA A 62 -4.56 -20.17 7.06
CA ALA A 62 -5.62 -20.19 6.04
C ALA A 62 -5.31 -19.24 4.88
N VAL A 63 -4.80 -18.04 5.20
CA VAL A 63 -4.35 -17.07 4.20
C VAL A 63 -3.14 -17.60 3.42
N ALA A 64 -2.16 -18.22 4.10
CA ALA A 64 -0.99 -18.82 3.45
C ALA A 64 -1.39 -19.93 2.48
N GLU A 65 -2.35 -20.76 2.85
CA GLU A 65 -2.88 -21.82 1.97
C GLU A 65 -3.53 -21.22 0.72
N ALA A 66 -4.33 -20.16 0.87
CA ALA A 66 -4.92 -19.46 -0.27
C ALA A 66 -3.85 -18.81 -1.16
N ILE A 67 -2.79 -18.24 -0.57
CA ILE A 67 -1.65 -17.70 -1.32
C ILE A 67 -0.94 -18.81 -2.11
N ARG A 68 -0.69 -19.97 -1.53
CA ARG A 68 -0.11 -21.14 -2.25
C ARG A 68 -0.98 -21.52 -3.46
N LYS A 69 -2.30 -21.52 -3.29
CA LYS A 69 -3.24 -21.84 -4.38
C LYS A 69 -3.25 -20.80 -5.49
N VAL A 70 -3.25 -19.49 -5.17
CA VAL A 70 -3.18 -18.46 -6.23
C VAL A 70 -1.84 -18.51 -6.97
N LEU A 71 -0.74 -18.81 -6.29
CA LEU A 71 0.57 -19.03 -6.92
C LEU A 71 0.52 -20.19 -7.92
N ALA A 72 -0.05 -21.32 -7.50
CA ALA A 72 -0.19 -22.49 -8.36
C ALA A 72 -1.11 -22.21 -9.57
N LYS A 73 -2.23 -21.52 -9.35
CA LYS A 73 -3.20 -21.17 -10.39
C LYS A 73 -2.65 -20.14 -11.39
N SER A 74 -1.92 -19.14 -10.91
CA SER A 74 -1.35 -18.08 -11.76
C SER A 74 -0.17 -18.55 -12.60
N GLY A 75 0.54 -19.58 -12.13
CA GLY A 75 1.76 -20.09 -12.78
C GLY A 75 2.96 -19.14 -12.65
N THR A 76 2.85 -18.04 -11.91
CA THR A 76 3.96 -17.11 -11.70
C THR A 76 5.12 -17.76 -10.97
N LYS A 77 6.33 -17.39 -11.35
CA LYS A 77 7.57 -17.80 -10.67
C LYS A 77 8.05 -16.77 -9.64
N GLN A 78 7.37 -15.62 -9.57
CA GLN A 78 7.73 -14.56 -8.61
C GLN A 78 7.47 -15.01 -7.18
N ARG A 79 8.37 -14.61 -6.29
CA ARG A 79 8.28 -14.89 -4.84
C ARG A 79 8.40 -13.63 -4.00
N ALA A 80 8.53 -12.47 -4.64
CA ALA A 80 8.48 -11.17 -4.00
C ALA A 80 7.13 -10.52 -4.27
N ALA A 81 6.50 -9.97 -3.24
CA ALA A 81 5.17 -9.39 -3.32
C ALA A 81 5.09 -7.98 -2.73
N ALA A 82 4.16 -7.21 -3.26
CA ALA A 82 3.58 -6.05 -2.62
C ALA A 82 2.22 -6.44 -2.05
N VAL A 83 1.96 -6.04 -0.81
CA VAL A 83 0.68 -6.20 -0.11
C VAL A 83 0.27 -4.87 0.50
N ALA A 84 -0.98 -4.76 0.94
CA ALA A 84 -1.46 -3.56 1.59
C ALA A 84 -2.11 -3.87 2.94
N VAL A 85 -1.99 -2.90 3.87
CA VAL A 85 -2.78 -2.84 5.10
C VAL A 85 -4.00 -1.95 4.87
N ALA A 86 -5.07 -2.26 5.58
CA ALA A 86 -6.33 -1.53 5.50
C ALA A 86 -7.02 -1.52 6.88
N GLY A 87 -8.07 -0.72 6.99
CA GLY A 87 -8.91 -0.68 8.18
C GLY A 87 -8.73 0.57 9.03
N PRO A 88 -9.52 0.68 10.11
CA PRO A 88 -9.63 1.90 10.91
C PRO A 88 -8.36 2.24 11.73
N THR A 89 -7.42 1.31 11.83
CA THR A 89 -6.15 1.52 12.54
C THR A 89 -5.03 2.01 11.62
N VAL A 90 -5.31 2.16 10.33
CA VAL A 90 -4.40 2.79 9.38
C VAL A 90 -4.62 4.29 9.41
N ILE A 91 -3.54 5.02 9.66
CA ILE A 91 -3.55 6.47 9.82
C ILE A 91 -2.68 7.07 8.74
N THR A 92 -3.22 8.06 8.04
CA THR A 92 -2.46 8.92 7.14
C THR A 92 -2.66 10.36 7.54
N LYS A 93 -1.58 11.13 7.59
CA LYS A 93 -1.62 12.55 7.94
C LYS A 93 -0.53 13.31 7.20
N VAL A 94 -0.85 14.49 6.72
CA VAL A 94 0.17 15.42 6.20
C VAL A 94 0.57 16.35 7.34
N VAL A 95 1.86 16.43 7.59
CA VAL A 95 2.48 17.36 8.55
C VAL A 95 3.49 18.24 7.83
N GLN A 96 3.81 19.38 8.42
CA GLN A 96 4.80 20.30 7.88
C GLN A 96 6.08 20.21 8.71
N LEU A 97 7.20 20.01 8.04
CA LEU A 97 8.53 19.96 8.64
C LEU A 97 9.46 20.94 7.95
N SER A 98 10.55 21.31 8.62
CA SER A 98 11.57 22.13 8.00
C SER A 98 12.24 21.43 6.82
N ALA A 99 12.35 22.12 5.69
CA ALA A 99 13.07 21.64 4.51
C ALA A 99 14.59 21.47 4.73
N LEU A 100 15.12 22.01 5.82
CA LEU A 100 16.54 21.92 6.18
C LEU A 100 16.90 20.62 6.89
N LEU A 101 15.91 19.84 7.34
CA LEU A 101 16.15 18.57 8.01
C LEU A 101 16.61 17.50 7.02
N SER A 102 17.53 16.66 7.46
CA SER A 102 17.83 15.42 6.76
C SER A 102 16.67 14.41 6.92
N GLU A 103 16.64 13.36 6.09
CA GLU A 103 15.64 12.27 6.24
C GLU A 103 15.69 11.66 7.65
N ASP A 104 16.90 11.44 8.19
CA ASP A 104 17.10 10.87 9.53
C ASP A 104 16.60 11.82 10.63
N ASP A 105 16.82 13.12 10.50
CA ASP A 105 16.34 14.12 11.46
C ASP A 105 14.80 14.24 11.38
N MET A 106 14.21 14.18 10.18
CA MET A 106 12.76 14.13 10.00
C MET A 106 12.17 12.91 10.69
N GLU A 107 12.77 11.72 10.51
CA GLU A 107 12.31 10.50 11.18
C GLU A 107 12.34 10.64 12.70
N GLN A 108 13.42 11.18 13.25
CA GLN A 108 13.55 11.42 14.69
C GLN A 108 12.50 12.40 15.20
N GLN A 109 12.28 13.52 14.49
CA GLN A 109 11.27 14.49 14.88
C GLN A 109 9.85 13.89 14.81
N ILE A 110 9.52 13.17 13.73
CA ILE A 110 8.24 12.49 13.59
C ILE A 110 8.01 11.51 14.74
N ARG A 111 9.02 10.72 15.11
CA ARG A 111 8.91 9.77 16.23
C ARG A 111 8.76 10.46 17.58
N ALA A 112 9.45 11.58 17.78
CA ALA A 112 9.35 12.36 19.01
C ALA A 112 7.97 13.03 19.18
N GLU A 113 7.31 13.37 18.08
CA GLU A 113 6.00 14.00 18.05
C GLU A 113 4.85 13.02 17.75
N ALA A 114 5.14 11.72 17.66
CA ALA A 114 4.20 10.69 17.23
C ALA A 114 2.89 10.69 18.03
N ASP A 115 2.93 10.95 19.33
CA ASP A 115 1.77 10.99 20.21
C ASP A 115 0.74 12.08 19.81
N GLN A 116 1.15 13.09 19.04
CA GLN A 116 0.27 14.13 18.52
C GLN A 116 -0.55 13.66 17.31
N TYR A 117 -0.09 12.62 16.65
CA TYR A 117 -0.62 12.17 15.37
C TYR A 117 -1.22 10.77 15.42
N ILE A 118 -0.70 9.90 16.31
CA ILE A 118 -0.96 8.47 16.37
C ILE A 118 -1.53 8.12 17.75
N PRO A 119 -2.76 7.59 17.83
CA PRO A 119 -3.41 7.25 19.10
C PRO A 119 -2.97 5.89 19.67
N PHE A 120 -1.79 5.41 19.29
CA PHE A 120 -1.20 4.14 19.74
C PHE A 120 0.23 4.36 20.25
N PRO A 121 0.71 3.57 21.21
CA PRO A 121 2.12 3.61 21.61
C PRO A 121 3.04 3.39 20.40
N ILE A 122 4.06 4.21 20.25
CA ILE A 122 4.94 4.20 19.07
C ILE A 122 5.67 2.85 18.88
N GLU A 123 5.92 2.12 19.96
CA GLU A 123 6.49 0.78 19.96
C GLU A 123 5.57 -0.26 19.30
N ASP A 124 4.24 -0.04 19.28
CA ASP A 124 3.24 -0.92 18.68
C ASP A 124 2.90 -0.53 17.24
N VAL A 125 3.57 0.49 16.69
CA VAL A 125 3.28 1.07 15.39
C VAL A 125 4.37 0.75 14.37
N SER A 126 3.96 0.44 13.15
CA SER A 126 4.78 0.56 11.95
C SER A 126 4.51 1.92 11.35
N LEU A 127 5.55 2.73 11.23
CA LEU A 127 5.51 4.12 10.77
C LEU A 127 6.45 4.27 9.59
N ASP A 128 5.99 4.98 8.57
CA ASP A 128 6.79 5.43 7.43
C ASP A 128 6.35 6.84 7.01
N PHE A 129 7.16 7.54 6.25
CA PHE A 129 6.84 8.88 5.78
C PHE A 129 7.38 9.15 4.39
N GLN A 130 6.75 10.11 3.71
CA GLN A 130 7.15 10.56 2.38
C GLN A 130 7.12 12.08 2.30
N VAL A 131 8.21 12.69 1.86
CA VAL A 131 8.24 14.12 1.53
C VAL A 131 7.48 14.35 0.23
N LEU A 132 6.40 15.16 0.30
CA LEU A 132 5.55 15.47 -0.84
C LEU A 132 6.10 16.66 -1.66
N GLY A 133 6.75 17.61 -0.99
CA GLY A 133 7.29 18.82 -1.62
C GLY A 133 7.11 20.07 -0.77
N PRO A 134 7.37 21.27 -1.31
CA PRO A 134 7.27 22.51 -0.58
C PRO A 134 5.85 22.78 -0.05
N ALA A 135 5.73 23.12 1.22
CA ALA A 135 4.47 23.39 1.89
C ALA A 135 3.88 24.73 1.46
N GLY A 136 2.69 24.72 0.82
CA GLY A 136 1.99 25.95 0.45
C GLY A 136 2.80 26.95 -0.37
N GLY A 137 3.82 26.48 -1.12
CA GLY A 137 4.73 27.34 -1.91
C GLY A 137 5.85 27.98 -1.08
N ARG A 138 6.01 27.61 0.19
CA ARG A 138 7.12 28.06 1.05
C ARG A 138 8.34 27.17 0.79
N THR A 139 9.51 27.79 0.67
CA THR A 139 10.76 27.04 0.43
C THR A 139 11.40 26.51 1.71
N GLU A 140 11.00 27.00 2.87
CA GLU A 140 11.57 26.64 4.18
C GLU A 140 10.88 25.45 4.85
N GLU A 141 9.67 25.08 4.37
CA GLU A 141 8.86 23.99 4.90
C GLU A 141 8.49 23.01 3.80
N VAL A 142 8.39 21.73 4.15
CA VAL A 142 7.92 20.67 3.27
C VAL A 142 6.70 19.98 3.87
N ASP A 143 5.75 19.63 3.02
CA ASP A 143 4.66 18.74 3.38
C ASP A 143 5.20 17.31 3.39
N VAL A 144 4.94 16.59 4.48
CA VAL A 144 5.36 15.21 4.70
C VAL A 144 4.13 14.36 4.97
N LEU A 145 3.88 13.38 4.14
CA LEU A 145 2.84 12.38 4.35
C LEU A 145 3.34 11.35 5.36
N LEU A 146 2.68 11.24 6.49
CA LEU A 146 2.88 10.17 7.46
C LEU A 146 1.92 9.02 7.15
N ALA A 147 2.43 7.81 7.26
CA ALA A 147 1.69 6.58 7.15
C ALA A 147 1.98 5.70 8.36
N ALA A 148 0.96 5.34 9.11
CA ALA A 148 1.12 4.54 10.31
C ALA A 148 0.01 3.50 10.43
N CYS A 149 0.36 2.33 10.95
CA CYS A 149 -0.60 1.30 11.30
C CYS A 149 -0.09 0.46 12.48
N ARG A 150 -0.95 -0.32 13.09
CA ARG A 150 -0.51 -1.27 14.12
C ARG A 150 0.47 -2.28 13.54
N ARG A 151 1.56 -2.52 14.25
CA ARG A 151 2.64 -3.44 13.83
C ARG A 151 2.15 -4.87 13.64
N ASP A 152 1.21 -5.33 14.49
CA ASP A 152 0.62 -6.66 14.38
C ASP A 152 -0.09 -6.89 13.04
N GLN A 153 -0.69 -5.86 12.43
CA GLN A 153 -1.32 -5.96 11.11
C GLN A 153 -0.30 -6.21 9.99
N VAL A 154 0.85 -5.55 10.07
CA VAL A 154 1.96 -5.79 9.12
C VAL A 154 2.50 -7.19 9.31
N LEU A 155 2.81 -7.57 10.57
CA LEU A 155 3.37 -8.87 10.91
C LEU A 155 2.47 -10.03 10.50
N ALA A 156 1.17 -9.95 10.74
CA ALA A 156 0.23 -11.01 10.36
C ALA A 156 0.19 -11.24 8.83
N ARG A 157 0.30 -10.18 8.03
CA ARG A 157 0.37 -10.30 6.56
C ARG A 157 1.71 -10.86 6.10
N THR A 158 2.82 -10.35 6.64
CA THR A 158 4.16 -10.84 6.27
C THR A 158 4.35 -12.29 6.67
N ASP A 159 3.89 -12.71 7.85
CA ASP A 159 3.91 -14.10 8.31
C ASP A 159 3.11 -15.03 7.36
N ALA A 160 1.91 -14.61 6.94
CA ALA A 160 1.13 -15.38 5.98
C ALA A 160 1.86 -15.57 4.63
N LEU A 161 2.54 -14.51 4.14
CA LEU A 161 3.36 -14.60 2.93
C LEU A 161 4.55 -15.55 3.12
N GLU A 162 5.28 -15.42 4.23
CA GLU A 162 6.45 -16.26 4.53
C GLU A 162 6.07 -17.75 4.63
N ARG A 163 4.96 -18.07 5.31
CA ARG A 163 4.38 -19.42 5.34
C ARG A 163 4.04 -19.96 3.96
N ALA A 164 3.66 -19.09 3.04
CA ALA A 164 3.39 -19.45 1.64
C ALA A 164 4.64 -19.53 0.76
N GLY A 165 5.83 -19.32 1.30
CA GLY A 165 7.10 -19.29 0.55
C GLY A 165 7.29 -18.02 -0.27
N MET A 166 6.65 -16.94 0.13
CA MET A 166 6.80 -15.60 -0.47
C MET A 166 7.49 -14.63 0.50
N ARG A 167 7.95 -13.52 -0.03
CA ARG A 167 8.52 -12.43 0.77
C ARG A 167 7.80 -11.13 0.46
N ALA A 168 7.26 -10.49 1.48
CA ALA A 168 6.78 -9.12 1.37
C ALA A 168 7.98 -8.19 1.13
N LYS A 169 7.99 -7.52 -0.01
CA LYS A 169 8.96 -6.46 -0.33
C LYS A 169 8.41 -5.09 -0.01
N VAL A 170 7.10 -4.96 -0.11
CA VAL A 170 6.36 -3.75 0.18
C VAL A 170 5.11 -4.09 0.95
N VAL A 171 4.87 -3.31 1.98
CA VAL A 171 3.58 -3.24 2.67
C VAL A 171 3.11 -1.80 2.55
N ASP A 172 2.10 -1.56 1.73
CA ASP A 172 1.53 -0.25 1.45
C ASP A 172 0.21 -0.07 2.21
N ILE A 173 -0.40 1.08 2.07
CA ILE A 173 -1.76 1.37 2.52
C ILE A 173 -2.72 1.17 1.35
N GLN A 174 -3.84 0.49 1.58
CA GLN A 174 -4.81 0.14 0.54
C GLN A 174 -5.29 1.37 -0.26
N ASN A 175 -5.64 2.46 0.41
CA ASN A 175 -6.10 3.67 -0.26
C ASN A 175 -5.01 4.27 -1.17
N HIS A 176 -3.76 4.29 -0.69
CA HIS A 176 -2.63 4.77 -1.47
C HIS A 176 -2.36 3.88 -2.70
N ALA A 177 -2.37 2.57 -2.53
CA ALA A 177 -2.25 1.62 -3.63
C ALA A 177 -3.38 1.81 -4.67
N LEU A 178 -4.63 2.05 -4.21
CA LEU A 178 -5.78 2.32 -5.08
C LEU A 178 -5.63 3.64 -5.84
N GLU A 179 -5.16 4.70 -5.17
CA GLU A 179 -4.84 5.97 -5.82
C GLU A 179 -3.81 5.80 -6.93
N LEU A 180 -2.72 5.07 -6.64
CA LEU A 180 -1.68 4.79 -7.64
C LEU A 180 -2.23 3.99 -8.83
N ALA A 181 -3.03 2.96 -8.56
CA ALA A 181 -3.66 2.17 -9.60
C ALA A 181 -4.60 3.03 -10.47
N SER A 182 -5.33 3.98 -9.87
CA SER A 182 -6.21 4.90 -10.61
C SER A 182 -5.45 5.76 -11.61
N SER A 183 -4.18 6.05 -11.35
CA SER A 183 -3.34 6.82 -12.28
C SER A 183 -3.15 6.15 -13.64
N LEU A 184 -3.24 4.82 -13.69
CA LEU A 184 -3.19 4.06 -14.95
C LEU A 184 -4.43 4.29 -15.83
N LEU A 185 -5.53 4.75 -15.24
CA LEU A 185 -6.81 5.00 -15.90
C LEU A 185 -7.01 6.47 -16.27
N ARG A 186 -6.07 7.36 -15.95
CA ARG A 186 -6.20 8.81 -16.19
C ARG A 186 -6.51 9.14 -17.64
N HIS A 187 -5.91 8.41 -18.59
CA HIS A 187 -6.16 8.58 -20.02
C HIS A 187 -7.61 8.33 -20.45
N GLN A 188 -8.44 7.72 -19.60
CA GLN A 188 -9.87 7.50 -19.82
C GLN A 188 -10.72 8.65 -19.26
N MET A 189 -10.12 9.60 -18.56
CA MET A 189 -10.81 10.73 -17.94
C MET A 189 -10.74 11.98 -18.84
N PRO A 190 -11.75 12.87 -18.80
CA PRO A 190 -11.68 14.15 -19.50
C PRO A 190 -10.44 14.96 -19.05
N ALA A 191 -9.67 15.48 -19.97
CA ALA A 191 -8.42 16.22 -19.73
C ALA A 191 -7.43 15.44 -18.82
N ASP A 192 -7.36 14.10 -18.96
CA ASP A 192 -6.56 13.21 -18.11
C ASP A 192 -6.81 13.39 -16.59
N GLY A 193 -7.99 13.86 -16.24
CA GLY A 193 -8.41 14.16 -14.85
C GLY A 193 -7.85 15.45 -14.27
N VAL A 194 -7.04 16.21 -15.00
CA VAL A 194 -6.42 17.45 -14.49
C VAL A 194 -7.48 18.46 -14.05
N GLY A 195 -7.31 19.04 -12.86
CA GLY A 195 -8.24 19.99 -12.27
C GLY A 195 -9.55 19.36 -11.75
N GLN A 196 -9.66 18.04 -11.73
CA GLN A 196 -10.84 17.33 -11.25
C GLN A 196 -10.62 16.73 -9.85
N THR A 197 -11.71 16.60 -9.11
CA THR A 197 -11.76 15.76 -7.90
C THR A 197 -12.39 14.44 -8.26
N ILE A 198 -11.66 13.35 -7.98
CA ILE A 198 -12.07 11.99 -8.29
C ILE A 198 -12.42 11.29 -6.99
N ALA A 199 -13.55 10.59 -6.97
CA ALA A 199 -13.94 9.69 -5.90
C ALA A 199 -13.61 8.25 -6.32
N LEU A 200 -12.82 7.55 -5.52
CA LEU A 200 -12.55 6.12 -5.67
C LEU A 200 -13.42 5.37 -4.69
N VAL A 201 -14.32 4.54 -5.20
CA VAL A 201 -15.24 3.73 -4.37
C VAL A 201 -14.90 2.27 -4.57
N ASP A 202 -14.40 1.63 -3.52
CA ASP A 202 -14.18 0.19 -3.48
C ASP A 202 -15.32 -0.50 -2.72
N ILE A 203 -16.14 -1.27 -3.43
CA ILE A 203 -17.29 -1.99 -2.87
C ILE A 203 -16.86 -3.45 -2.64
N GLY A 204 -16.36 -3.72 -1.44
CA GLY A 204 -15.95 -5.06 -1.03
C GLY A 204 -17.09 -5.93 -0.50
N ALA A 205 -16.77 -7.16 -0.10
CA ALA A 205 -17.76 -8.13 0.39
C ALA A 205 -18.36 -7.74 1.76
N ILE A 206 -17.59 -7.05 2.62
CA ILE A 206 -18.00 -6.69 3.99
C ILE A 206 -17.95 -5.18 4.20
N ALA A 207 -16.99 -4.49 3.57
CA ALA A 207 -16.78 -3.06 3.74
C ALA A 207 -16.77 -2.34 2.40
N THR A 208 -17.22 -1.10 2.40
CA THR A 208 -17.06 -0.17 1.28
C THR A 208 -16.13 0.94 1.72
N THR A 209 -15.08 1.17 0.95
CA THR A 209 -14.14 2.28 1.15
C THR A 209 -14.39 3.39 0.13
N LEU A 210 -14.33 4.62 0.59
CA LEU A 210 -14.39 5.81 -0.25
C LEU A 210 -13.12 6.63 -0.05
N ASP A 211 -12.42 6.87 -1.12
CA ASP A 211 -11.28 7.79 -1.13
C ASP A 211 -11.53 8.95 -2.10
N ARG A 212 -10.98 10.12 -1.78
CA ARG A 212 -11.13 11.34 -2.57
C ARG A 212 -9.78 11.91 -2.94
N LYS A 213 -9.49 11.98 -4.23
CA LYS A 213 -8.25 12.55 -4.76
C LYS A 213 -8.53 13.76 -5.64
N SER A 214 -7.76 14.83 -5.44
CA SER A 214 -7.68 15.95 -6.39
C SER A 214 -6.49 15.70 -7.31
N VAL A 215 -6.73 15.77 -8.63
CA VAL A 215 -5.68 15.64 -9.64
C VAL A 215 -5.21 17.05 -10.01
N VAL A 216 -3.97 17.34 -9.68
CA VAL A 216 -3.32 18.64 -9.96
C VAL A 216 -2.46 18.53 -11.20
#